data_490b42b4d3bba369a0550d9cfe0af935
#
_entry.id   490b42b4d3bba369a0550d9cfe0af935
#
_cell.length_a   1.000
_cell.length_b   1.000
_cell.length_c   1.000
_cell.angle_alpha   90.00
_cell.angle_beta   90.00
_cell.angle_gamma   90.00
#
_symmetry.space_group_name_H-M   'P 1'
#
loop_
_entity.id
_entity.type
_entity.pdbx_description
1 polymer ?
#
loop_
_entity_poly.entity_id
_entity_poly.type
_entity_poly.pdbx_seq_one_letter_code
_entity_poly.pdbx_strand_id
1 'polypeptide(L)'
;GVHTVGQDEKAGLLAGHEFFDDHFRASRAKLAAEARNYALANSLVKTLPTLSAQGRLMVDVAQKPDMLSDPSRFLPATEAMSDAVGLGLRRLARQDPDKAMALLDGYASSMHFSRDEKVSIAREIGLTLARRFDSRALDVMTKYDPELRDNTVSEWRLCLLLRLARWDD
;
A
#
# COMPACT_ATOMS: atom_id res chain seq x y z
N GLY A 1 43.20 -23.84 17.57
CA GLY A 1 41.74 -23.60 17.61
C GLY A 1 41.35 -22.13 17.72
N VAL A 2 41.97 -21.20 16.93
CA VAL A 2 41.66 -19.75 17.01
C VAL A 2 41.19 -19.17 15.67
N HIS A 3 41.03 -19.99 14.63
CA HIS A 3 40.73 -19.47 13.27
C HIS A 3 39.26 -19.51 12.83
N THR A 4 38.36 -20.11 13.61
CA THR A 4 36.96 -20.28 13.17
C THR A 4 36.03 -19.15 13.60
N VAL A 5 36.28 -18.48 14.73
CA VAL A 5 35.39 -17.40 15.25
C VAL A 5 35.38 -16.15 14.35
N GLY A 6 36.52 -15.80 13.76
CA GLY A 6 36.61 -14.59 12.92
C GLY A 6 36.00 -14.71 11.50
N GLN A 7 35.75 -15.94 11.02
CA GLN A 7 35.11 -16.15 9.70
C GLN A 7 33.60 -16.10 9.83
N ASP A 8 33.05 -16.64 10.93
CA ASP A 8 31.60 -16.61 11.18
C ASP A 8 31.12 -15.18 11.48
N GLU A 9 31.93 -14.39 12.19
CA GLU A 9 31.64 -13.00 12.48
C GLU A 9 31.66 -12.11 11.22
N LYS A 10 32.63 -12.33 10.33
CA LYS A 10 32.68 -11.64 9.03
C LYS A 10 31.54 -12.08 8.09
N ALA A 11 31.17 -13.35 8.08
CA ALA A 11 30.05 -13.85 7.30
C ALA A 11 28.72 -13.25 7.82
N GLY A 12 28.54 -13.13 9.14
CA GLY A 12 27.39 -12.49 9.74
C GLY A 12 27.28 -10.98 9.44
N LEU A 13 28.43 -10.26 9.46
CA LEU A 13 28.48 -8.84 9.09
C LEU A 13 28.20 -8.62 7.61
N LEU A 14 28.72 -9.47 6.71
CA LEU A 14 28.45 -9.39 5.27
C LEU A 14 26.98 -9.71 4.96
N ALA A 15 26.41 -10.75 5.57
CA ALA A 15 25.00 -11.09 5.42
C ALA A 15 24.08 -9.98 5.96
N GLY A 16 24.45 -9.32 7.05
CA GLY A 16 23.74 -8.16 7.57
C GLY A 16 23.80 -6.95 6.64
N HIS A 17 24.94 -6.71 6.00
CA HIS A 17 25.11 -5.64 5.00
C HIS A 17 24.31 -5.90 3.73
N GLU A 18 24.31 -7.12 3.21
CA GLU A 18 23.53 -7.52 2.03
C GLU A 18 22.03 -7.42 2.31
N PHE A 19 21.57 -7.86 3.48
CA PHE A 19 20.17 -7.76 3.89
C PHE A 19 19.72 -6.30 4.01
N PHE A 20 20.54 -5.42 4.59
CA PHE A 20 20.25 -3.99 4.69
C PHE A 20 20.19 -3.32 3.32
N ASP A 21 21.09 -3.68 2.41
CA ASP A 21 21.14 -3.17 1.04
C ASP A 21 19.90 -3.60 0.24
N ASP A 22 19.45 -4.83 0.40
CA ASP A 22 18.24 -5.35 -0.26
C ASP A 22 16.97 -4.67 0.26
N HIS A 23 16.86 -4.45 1.56
CA HIS A 23 15.75 -3.70 2.16
C HIS A 23 15.70 -2.25 1.66
N PHE A 24 16.87 -1.62 1.57
CA PHE A 24 16.96 -0.24 1.06
C PHE A 24 16.57 -0.16 -0.42
N ARG A 25 17.02 -1.10 -1.24
CA ARG A 25 16.64 -1.17 -2.66
C ARG A 25 15.16 -1.47 -2.84
N ALA A 26 14.59 -2.37 -2.05
CA ALA A 26 13.16 -2.68 -2.05
C ALA A 26 12.31 -1.44 -1.71
N SER A 27 12.71 -0.68 -0.69
CA SER A 27 12.05 0.57 -0.30
C SER A 27 12.13 1.62 -1.41
N ARG A 28 13.27 1.76 -2.08
CA ARG A 28 13.42 2.65 -3.23
C ARG A 28 12.57 2.22 -4.43
N ALA A 29 12.47 0.91 -4.68
CA ALA A 29 11.61 0.38 -5.74
C ALA A 29 10.12 0.68 -5.46
N LYS A 30 9.69 0.55 -4.20
CA LYS A 30 8.34 0.94 -3.76
C LYS A 30 8.08 2.42 -4.01
N LEU A 31 8.96 3.31 -3.55
CA LEU A 31 8.84 4.75 -3.76
C LEU A 31 8.81 5.13 -5.26
N ALA A 32 9.64 4.46 -6.07
CA ALA A 32 9.64 4.67 -7.52
C ALA A 32 8.32 4.23 -8.16
N ALA A 33 7.77 3.09 -7.74
CA ALA A 33 6.46 2.62 -8.20
C ALA A 33 5.32 3.57 -7.76
N GLU A 34 5.37 4.07 -6.53
CA GLU A 34 4.44 5.09 -6.03
C GLU A 34 4.49 6.37 -6.84
N ALA A 35 5.69 6.82 -7.21
CA ALA A 35 5.91 7.98 -8.08
C ALA A 35 5.62 7.72 -9.57
N ARG A 36 5.14 6.54 -9.94
CA ARG A 36 4.91 6.09 -11.33
C ARG A 36 6.19 6.02 -12.19
N ASN A 37 7.36 6.02 -11.58
CA ASN A 37 8.62 5.78 -12.28
C ASN A 37 8.89 4.28 -12.40
N TYR A 38 8.11 3.62 -13.25
CA TYR A 38 8.15 2.17 -13.40
C TYR A 38 9.46 1.66 -14.02
N ALA A 39 10.12 2.47 -14.83
CA ALA A 39 11.43 2.13 -15.39
C ALA A 39 12.47 1.98 -14.28
N LEU A 40 12.53 2.95 -13.35
CA LEU A 40 13.41 2.89 -12.19
C LEU A 40 13.01 1.76 -11.23
N ALA A 41 11.71 1.61 -10.96
CA ALA A 41 11.20 0.55 -10.09
C ALA A 41 11.61 -0.84 -10.62
N ASN A 42 11.39 -1.12 -11.89
CA ASN A 42 11.80 -2.36 -12.55
C ASN A 42 13.31 -2.59 -12.54
N SER A 43 14.10 -1.53 -12.75
CA SER A 43 15.55 -1.61 -12.68
C SER A 43 16.04 -2.02 -11.27
N LEU A 44 15.48 -1.40 -10.23
CA LEU A 44 15.81 -1.70 -8.84
C LEU A 44 15.38 -3.13 -8.46
N VAL A 45 14.17 -3.55 -8.85
CA VAL A 45 13.65 -4.91 -8.58
C VAL A 45 14.53 -6.00 -9.20
N LYS A 46 15.08 -5.78 -10.38
CA LYS A 46 15.98 -6.73 -11.03
C LYS A 46 17.28 -6.99 -10.25
N THR A 47 17.65 -6.04 -9.39
CA THR A 47 18.88 -6.17 -8.56
C THR A 47 18.61 -6.84 -7.21
N LEU A 48 17.35 -7.19 -6.89
CA LEU A 48 16.98 -7.87 -5.66
C LEU A 48 17.14 -9.39 -5.82
N PRO A 49 17.99 -10.05 -5.05
CA PRO A 49 18.23 -11.48 -5.22
C PRO A 49 17.06 -12.34 -4.76
N THR A 50 16.43 -11.99 -3.64
CA THR A 50 15.37 -12.81 -3.00
C THR A 50 13.96 -12.26 -3.19
N LEU A 51 13.79 -10.94 -3.30
CA LEU A 51 12.48 -10.27 -3.37
C LEU A 51 12.06 -9.88 -4.80
N SER A 52 12.78 -10.35 -5.81
CA SER A 52 12.55 -9.94 -7.20
C SER A 52 11.16 -10.31 -7.74
N ALA A 53 10.61 -11.45 -7.35
CA ALA A 53 9.27 -11.86 -7.76
C ALA A 53 8.17 -10.98 -7.12
N GLN A 54 8.30 -10.69 -5.81
CA GLN A 54 7.39 -9.83 -5.08
C GLN A 54 7.49 -8.38 -5.54
N GLY A 55 8.70 -7.91 -5.80
CA GLY A 55 8.94 -6.57 -6.35
C GLY A 55 8.34 -6.40 -7.75
N ARG A 56 8.45 -7.41 -8.61
CA ARG A 56 7.81 -7.40 -9.93
C ARG A 56 6.28 -7.34 -9.81
N LEU A 57 5.71 -8.16 -8.94
CA LEU A 57 4.27 -8.14 -8.69
C LEU A 57 3.80 -6.78 -8.17
N MET A 58 4.58 -6.12 -7.30
CA MET A 58 4.30 -4.77 -6.84
C MET A 58 4.27 -3.76 -7.99
N VAL A 59 5.24 -3.82 -8.90
CA VAL A 59 5.26 -2.92 -10.08
C VAL A 59 4.11 -3.23 -11.01
N ASP A 60 3.81 -4.52 -11.25
CA ASP A 60 2.72 -4.95 -12.11
C ASP A 60 1.35 -4.48 -11.58
N VAL A 61 1.09 -4.62 -10.28
CA VAL A 61 -0.16 -4.18 -9.67
C VAL A 61 -0.28 -2.65 -9.63
N ALA A 62 0.84 -1.94 -9.51
CA ALA A 62 0.85 -0.48 -9.59
C ALA A 62 0.48 0.02 -11.00
N GLN A 63 0.84 -0.73 -12.03
CA GLN A 63 0.48 -0.43 -13.42
C GLN A 63 -0.92 -0.91 -13.79
N LYS A 64 -1.29 -2.10 -13.30
CA LYS A 64 -2.55 -2.79 -13.62
C LYS A 64 -3.28 -3.19 -12.34
N PRO A 65 -3.89 -2.25 -11.62
CA PRO A 65 -4.52 -2.51 -10.33
C PRO A 65 -5.73 -3.45 -10.43
N ASP A 66 -6.27 -3.68 -11.61
CA ASP A 66 -7.31 -4.68 -11.85
C ASP A 66 -6.90 -6.12 -11.49
N MET A 67 -5.60 -6.39 -11.41
CA MET A 67 -5.06 -7.67 -10.92
C MET A 67 -5.53 -8.01 -9.51
N LEU A 68 -5.92 -7.01 -8.71
CA LEU A 68 -6.47 -7.19 -7.37
C LEU A 68 -7.79 -7.97 -7.35
N SER A 69 -8.44 -8.14 -8.48
CA SER A 69 -9.65 -8.99 -8.58
C SER A 69 -9.37 -10.48 -8.37
N ASP A 70 -8.09 -10.88 -8.39
CA ASP A 70 -7.64 -12.24 -8.11
C ASP A 70 -6.76 -12.26 -6.85
N PRO A 71 -7.34 -12.45 -5.65
CA PRO A 71 -6.60 -12.43 -4.38
C PRO A 71 -5.55 -13.54 -4.25
N SER A 72 -5.71 -14.64 -4.99
CA SER A 72 -4.79 -15.79 -4.92
C SER A 72 -3.35 -15.42 -5.32
N ARG A 73 -3.18 -14.41 -6.15
CA ARG A 73 -1.89 -13.90 -6.61
C ARG A 73 -1.05 -13.26 -5.51
N PHE A 74 -1.69 -12.85 -4.42
CA PHE A 74 -1.08 -12.10 -3.33
C PHE A 74 -0.89 -12.95 -2.07
N LEU A 75 -0.95 -14.26 -2.23
CA LEU A 75 -0.69 -15.22 -1.16
C LEU A 75 0.71 -15.83 -1.30
N PRO A 76 1.37 -16.17 -0.18
CA PRO A 76 0.93 -15.90 1.20
C PRO A 76 1.00 -14.42 1.53
N ALA A 77 0.17 -13.98 2.50
CA ALA A 77 0.10 -12.59 2.97
C ALA A 77 1.35 -12.19 3.75
N THR A 78 2.42 -11.87 3.05
CA THR A 78 3.65 -11.28 3.62
C THR A 78 3.53 -9.76 3.70
N GLU A 79 4.45 -9.11 4.40
CA GLU A 79 4.54 -7.64 4.45
C GLU A 79 4.68 -7.04 3.04
N ALA A 80 5.57 -7.62 2.22
CA ALA A 80 5.77 -7.17 0.85
C ALA A 80 4.52 -7.35 -0.02
N MET A 81 3.72 -8.41 0.20
CA MET A 81 2.43 -8.58 -0.49
C MET A 81 1.40 -7.58 0.00
N SER A 82 1.35 -7.30 1.30
CA SER A 82 0.48 -6.26 1.86
C SER A 82 0.81 -4.88 1.29
N ASP A 83 2.09 -4.54 1.17
CA ASP A 83 2.56 -3.31 0.52
C ASP A 83 2.12 -3.21 -0.94
N ALA A 84 2.26 -4.30 -1.70
CA ALA A 84 1.84 -4.36 -3.10
C ALA A 84 0.33 -4.17 -3.24
N VAL A 85 -0.46 -4.86 -2.42
CA VAL A 85 -1.92 -4.74 -2.41
C VAL A 85 -2.35 -3.34 -2.00
N GLY A 86 -1.76 -2.76 -0.96
CA GLY A 86 -2.05 -1.40 -0.51
C GLY A 86 -1.79 -0.36 -1.61
N LEU A 87 -0.64 -0.46 -2.28
CA LEU A 87 -0.32 0.40 -3.43
C LEU A 87 -1.35 0.24 -4.56
N GLY A 88 -1.70 -1.00 -4.88
CA GLY A 88 -2.69 -1.31 -5.91
C GLY A 88 -4.08 -0.78 -5.58
N LEU A 89 -4.54 -0.94 -4.34
CA LEU A 89 -5.85 -0.41 -3.89
C LEU A 89 -5.90 1.12 -3.97
N ARG A 90 -4.83 1.83 -3.58
CA ARG A 90 -4.76 3.29 -3.75
C ARG A 90 -4.80 3.72 -5.22
N ARG A 91 -4.19 2.93 -6.12
CA ARG A 91 -4.27 3.17 -7.57
C ARG A 91 -5.68 2.92 -8.10
N LEU A 92 -6.27 1.79 -7.71
CA LEU A 92 -7.62 1.41 -8.11
C LEU A 92 -8.64 2.44 -7.64
N ALA A 93 -8.51 2.93 -6.41
CA ALA A 93 -9.40 3.93 -5.83
C ALA A 93 -9.53 5.22 -6.68
N ARG A 94 -8.46 5.61 -7.36
CA ARG A 94 -8.47 6.78 -8.25
C ARG A 94 -9.16 6.52 -9.59
N GLN A 95 -9.16 5.28 -10.05
CA GLN A 95 -9.74 4.86 -11.33
C GLN A 95 -11.18 4.41 -11.15
N ASP A 96 -11.39 3.50 -10.21
CA ASP A 96 -12.67 2.87 -9.89
C ASP A 96 -12.81 2.73 -8.36
N PRO A 97 -13.35 3.76 -7.68
CA PRO A 97 -13.52 3.74 -6.23
C PRO A 97 -14.53 2.68 -5.76
N ASP A 98 -15.51 2.33 -6.58
CA ASP A 98 -16.52 1.31 -6.25
C ASP A 98 -15.86 -0.06 -6.17
N LYS A 99 -15.03 -0.39 -7.13
CA LYS A 99 -14.26 -1.64 -7.15
C LYS A 99 -13.23 -1.69 -6.02
N ALA A 100 -12.54 -0.58 -5.77
CA ALA A 100 -11.58 -0.49 -4.67
C ALA A 100 -12.26 -0.68 -3.31
N MET A 101 -13.42 -0.10 -3.10
CA MET A 101 -14.22 -0.25 -1.89
C MET A 101 -14.69 -1.68 -1.69
N ALA A 102 -15.19 -2.33 -2.75
CA ALA A 102 -15.63 -3.72 -2.69
C ALA A 102 -14.49 -4.69 -2.33
N LEU A 103 -13.26 -4.41 -2.78
CA LEU A 103 -12.10 -5.25 -2.50
C LEU A 103 -11.44 -4.94 -1.14
N LEU A 104 -11.58 -3.72 -0.63
CA LEU A 104 -10.87 -3.28 0.57
C LEU A 104 -11.19 -4.15 1.80
N ASP A 105 -12.46 -4.47 2.05
CA ASP A 105 -12.86 -5.24 3.23
C ASP A 105 -12.27 -6.66 3.21
N GLY A 106 -12.24 -7.30 2.05
CA GLY A 106 -11.62 -8.62 1.87
C GLY A 106 -10.12 -8.59 2.11
N TYR A 107 -9.42 -7.64 1.51
CA TYR A 107 -7.98 -7.48 1.71
C TYR A 107 -7.62 -6.99 3.11
N ALA A 108 -8.42 -6.12 3.72
CA ALA A 108 -8.19 -5.66 5.09
C ALA A 108 -8.26 -6.78 6.13
N SER A 109 -8.97 -7.86 5.81
CA SER A 109 -9.07 -9.06 6.65
C SER A 109 -7.94 -10.08 6.39
N SER A 110 -7.41 -10.13 5.17
CA SER A 110 -6.44 -11.14 4.73
C SER A 110 -5.00 -10.65 4.71
N MET A 111 -4.77 -9.34 4.61
CA MET A 111 -3.44 -8.72 4.55
C MET A 111 -3.05 -8.08 5.87
N HIS A 112 -1.73 -7.95 6.10
CA HIS A 112 -1.17 -7.33 7.29
C HIS A 112 -1.08 -5.80 7.15
N PHE A 113 -2.21 -5.15 6.83
CA PHE A 113 -2.24 -3.70 6.77
C PHE A 113 -2.10 -3.07 8.15
N SER A 114 -1.19 -2.11 8.26
CA SER A 114 -1.17 -1.20 9.40
C SER A 114 -2.46 -0.35 9.42
N ARG A 115 -2.72 0.30 10.57
CA ARG A 115 -3.83 1.25 10.65
C ARG A 115 -3.66 2.38 9.65
N ASP A 116 -2.44 2.94 9.56
CA ASP A 116 -2.14 4.07 8.66
C ASP A 116 -2.32 3.69 7.18
N GLU A 117 -1.97 2.45 6.82
CA GLU A 117 -2.21 1.96 5.46
C GLU A 117 -3.71 1.85 5.16
N LYS A 118 -4.51 1.33 6.09
CA LYS A 118 -5.98 1.27 5.94
C LYS A 118 -6.57 2.67 5.77
N VAL A 119 -6.15 3.63 6.61
CA VAL A 119 -6.58 5.03 6.50
C VAL A 119 -6.16 5.63 5.17
N SER A 120 -4.92 5.38 4.72
CA SER A 120 -4.41 5.89 3.44
C SER A 120 -5.21 5.37 2.24
N ILE A 121 -5.58 4.08 2.22
CA ILE A 121 -6.41 3.49 1.17
C ILE A 121 -7.82 4.09 1.21
N ALA A 122 -8.44 4.12 2.39
CA ALA A 122 -9.78 4.66 2.59
C ALA A 122 -9.86 6.15 2.22
N ARG A 123 -8.80 6.92 2.51
CA ARG A 123 -8.66 8.32 2.10
C ARG A 123 -8.74 8.46 0.58
N GLU A 124 -8.00 7.67 -0.19
CA GLU A 124 -8.03 7.75 -1.66
C GLU A 124 -9.42 7.40 -2.21
N ILE A 125 -10.09 6.38 -1.65
CA ILE A 125 -11.47 6.03 -2.01
C ILE A 125 -12.40 7.18 -1.66
N GLY A 126 -12.38 7.63 -0.41
CA GLY A 126 -13.25 8.68 0.10
C GLY A 126 -13.10 9.99 -0.66
N LEU A 127 -11.87 10.44 -0.94
CA LEU A 127 -11.62 11.65 -1.72
C LEU A 127 -12.10 11.54 -3.16
N THR A 128 -11.99 10.36 -3.78
CA THR A 128 -12.48 10.15 -5.15
C THR A 128 -14.00 10.19 -5.20
N LEU A 129 -14.67 9.56 -4.23
CA LEU A 129 -16.12 9.64 -4.07
C LEU A 129 -16.58 11.07 -3.72
N ALA A 130 -15.88 11.74 -2.81
CA ALA A 130 -16.18 13.11 -2.39
C ALA A 130 -16.15 14.10 -3.57
N ARG A 131 -15.18 13.97 -4.46
CA ARG A 131 -15.10 14.80 -5.69
C ARG A 131 -16.29 14.59 -6.61
N ARG A 132 -16.96 13.43 -6.53
CA ARG A 132 -18.19 13.10 -7.26
C ARG A 132 -19.46 13.45 -6.47
N PHE A 133 -19.30 14.03 -5.27
CA PHE A 133 -20.38 14.32 -4.32
C PHE A 133 -21.20 13.08 -3.92
N ASP A 134 -20.55 11.93 -3.88
CA ASP A 134 -21.15 10.67 -3.47
C ASP A 134 -21.20 10.58 -1.94
N SER A 135 -22.38 10.39 -1.36
CA SER A 135 -22.58 10.33 0.09
C SER A 135 -21.83 9.17 0.76
N ARG A 136 -21.53 8.09 0.03
CA ARG A 136 -20.75 6.96 0.51
C ARG A 136 -19.32 7.34 0.94
N ALA A 137 -18.83 8.51 0.48
CA ALA A 137 -17.56 9.05 0.96
C ALA A 137 -17.53 9.23 2.47
N LEU A 138 -18.65 9.70 3.07
CA LEU A 138 -18.76 9.86 4.53
C LEU A 138 -18.64 8.53 5.25
N ASP A 139 -19.31 7.49 4.75
CA ASP A 139 -19.30 6.16 5.36
C ASP A 139 -17.89 5.55 5.36
N VAL A 140 -17.18 5.66 4.23
CA VAL A 140 -15.80 5.18 4.11
C VAL A 140 -14.86 5.94 5.04
N MET A 141 -14.95 7.28 5.06
CA MET A 141 -14.09 8.13 5.90
C MET A 141 -14.35 7.87 7.39
N THR A 142 -15.60 7.71 7.79
CA THR A 142 -15.96 7.45 9.19
C THR A 142 -15.54 6.06 9.64
N LYS A 143 -15.69 5.05 8.78
CA LYS A 143 -15.31 3.66 9.10
C LYS A 143 -13.81 3.51 9.36
N TYR A 144 -12.97 4.15 8.57
CA TYR A 144 -11.52 3.93 8.60
C TYR A 144 -10.73 5.02 9.32
N ASP A 145 -11.29 6.23 9.47
CA ASP A 145 -10.72 7.31 10.28
C ASP A 145 -11.74 7.92 11.25
N PRO A 146 -12.29 7.11 12.19
CA PRO A 146 -13.31 7.57 13.13
C PRO A 146 -12.79 8.65 14.08
N GLU A 147 -11.47 8.69 14.32
CA GLU A 147 -10.83 9.63 15.25
C GLU A 147 -10.38 10.93 14.58
N LEU A 148 -10.70 11.12 13.30
CA LEU A 148 -10.37 12.32 12.52
C LEU A 148 -8.88 12.68 12.57
N ARG A 149 -8.00 11.70 12.46
CA ARG A 149 -6.55 11.90 12.51
C ARG A 149 -5.96 12.43 11.21
N ASP A 150 -6.62 12.17 10.08
CA ASP A 150 -6.22 12.69 8.78
C ASP A 150 -6.92 14.04 8.52
N ASN A 151 -6.15 15.13 8.54
CA ASN A 151 -6.69 16.47 8.33
C ASN A 151 -7.42 16.63 6.99
N THR A 152 -6.89 16.02 5.92
CA THR A 152 -7.52 16.09 4.60
C THR A 152 -8.86 15.39 4.58
N VAL A 153 -8.98 14.22 5.23
CA VAL A 153 -10.23 13.50 5.37
C VAL A 153 -11.23 14.31 6.18
N SER A 154 -10.79 14.94 7.27
CA SER A 154 -11.62 15.78 8.14
C SER A 154 -12.18 16.99 7.41
N GLU A 155 -11.36 17.68 6.62
CA GLU A 155 -11.79 18.82 5.80
C GLU A 155 -12.84 18.42 4.77
N TRP A 156 -12.62 17.34 4.04
CA TRP A 156 -13.58 16.85 3.06
C TRP A 156 -14.87 16.33 3.70
N ARG A 157 -14.76 15.69 4.87
CA ARG A 157 -15.92 15.27 5.64
C ARG A 157 -16.80 16.47 6.00
N LEU A 158 -16.19 17.53 6.53
CA LEU A 158 -16.92 18.76 6.85
C LEU A 158 -17.59 19.36 5.61
N CYS A 159 -16.88 19.47 4.49
CA CYS A 159 -17.46 19.96 3.23
C CYS A 159 -18.66 19.13 2.76
N LEU A 160 -18.59 17.81 2.88
CA LEU A 160 -19.69 16.91 2.50
C LEU A 160 -20.89 17.04 3.43
N LEU A 161 -20.65 17.11 4.75
CA LEU A 161 -21.72 17.31 5.74
C LEU A 161 -22.47 18.62 5.48
N LEU A 162 -21.74 19.71 5.27
CA LEU A 162 -22.32 21.01 4.94
C LEU A 162 -23.15 20.95 3.64
N ARG A 163 -22.65 20.27 2.61
CA ARG A 163 -23.33 20.18 1.32
C ARG A 163 -24.56 19.29 1.37
N LEU A 164 -24.52 18.20 2.13
CA LEU A 164 -25.64 17.27 2.29
C LEU A 164 -26.64 17.74 3.35
N ALA A 165 -26.39 18.90 3.98
CA ALA A 165 -27.19 19.43 5.10
C ALA A 165 -27.35 18.42 6.27
N ARG A 166 -26.35 17.59 6.50
CA ARG A 166 -26.30 16.63 7.63
C ARG A 166 -25.55 17.27 8.78
N TRP A 167 -26.26 18.09 9.56
CA TRP A 167 -25.68 18.89 10.64
C TRP A 167 -25.49 18.10 11.95
N ASP A 168 -26.11 16.94 12.08
CA ASP A 168 -26.13 16.13 13.31
C ASP A 168 -25.05 15.02 13.31
N ASP A 169 -24.27 14.89 12.25
CA ASP A 169 -23.18 13.92 12.08
C ASP A 169 -21.81 14.59 12.33
#